data_8f8c07db78a2a47cabd3346ee982d9a3
#
_entry.id   8f8c07db78a2a47cabd3346ee982d9a3
#
_cell.length_a   1.000
_cell.length_b   1.000
_cell.length_c   1.000
_cell.angle_alpha   90.00
_cell.angle_beta   90.00
_cell.angle_gamma   90.00
#
_symmetry.space_group_name_H-M   'P 1'
#
loop_
_entity.id
_entity.type
_entity.pdbx_description
1 polymer ?
#
loop_
_entity_poly.entity_id
_entity_poly.type
_entity_poly.pdbx_seq_one_letter_code
_entity_poly.pdbx_strand_id
1 'polypeptide(L)'
;DRVQEVLRGQRDLYAHMNNQVLHLANQGVTINEIHNVYEVPKSLQNKWYCRGYHGSPEHNSRGVIQRYLGFWDANPTTLIPKSPADSAPLYVEMMGGAEKILARGRQLIDEGRYLDATEILNKLVYAEPQNQQAKDLLADAFEQIGYQQENPGLRNSFLAGAYELRSGI
;
A
#
# COMPACT_ATOMS: atom_id res chain seq x y z
N ASP A 1 3.54 22.37 -30.06
CA ASP A 1 2.14 21.94 -30.01
C ASP A 1 1.89 21.19 -28.70
N ARG A 2 0.87 21.65 -27.95
CA ARG A 2 0.51 21.12 -26.62
C ARG A 2 0.19 19.61 -26.65
N VAL A 3 -0.44 19.12 -27.72
CA VAL A 3 -0.74 17.69 -27.87
C VAL A 3 0.54 16.87 -27.94
N GLN A 4 1.51 17.32 -28.72
CA GLN A 4 2.81 16.66 -28.82
C GLN A 4 3.59 16.68 -27.50
N GLU A 5 3.49 17.74 -26.74
CA GLU A 5 4.09 17.84 -25.40
C GLU A 5 3.49 16.79 -24.45
N VAL A 6 2.17 16.70 -24.39
CA VAL A 6 1.43 15.71 -23.54
C VAL A 6 1.82 14.30 -23.93
N LEU A 7 1.75 13.96 -25.24
CA LEU A 7 2.06 12.62 -25.72
C LEU A 7 3.53 12.21 -25.41
N ARG A 8 4.47 13.14 -25.61
CA ARG A 8 5.89 12.90 -25.27
C ARG A 8 6.07 12.67 -23.77
N GLY A 9 5.46 13.51 -22.92
CA GLY A 9 5.55 13.35 -21.48
C GLY A 9 4.96 12.02 -20.97
N GLN A 10 3.82 11.60 -21.52
CA GLN A 10 3.25 10.29 -21.20
C GLN A 10 4.15 9.14 -21.65
N ARG A 11 4.63 9.18 -22.88
CA ARG A 11 5.60 8.19 -23.39
C ARG A 11 6.82 8.10 -22.48
N ASP A 12 7.40 9.24 -22.12
CA ASP A 12 8.61 9.30 -21.31
C ASP A 12 8.37 8.79 -19.88
N LEU A 13 7.18 9.04 -19.31
CA LEU A 13 6.79 8.53 -18.00
C LEU A 13 6.73 6.99 -18.01
N TYR A 14 6.03 6.40 -18.98
CA TYR A 14 5.93 4.94 -19.09
C TYR A 14 7.27 4.29 -19.41
N ALA A 15 8.05 4.88 -20.31
CA ALA A 15 9.38 4.37 -20.64
C ALA A 15 10.33 4.44 -19.45
N HIS A 16 10.34 5.55 -18.71
CA HIS A 16 11.12 5.69 -17.49
C HIS A 16 10.73 4.64 -16.45
N MET A 17 9.42 4.51 -16.17
CA MET A 17 8.94 3.55 -15.18
C MET A 17 9.37 2.12 -15.55
N ASN A 18 9.09 1.69 -16.77
CA ASN A 18 9.47 0.34 -17.20
C ASN A 18 10.98 0.09 -17.07
N ASN A 19 11.79 1.01 -17.58
CA ASN A 19 13.25 0.82 -17.61
C ASN A 19 13.89 0.95 -16.24
N GLN A 20 13.46 1.93 -15.43
CA GLN A 20 14.02 2.13 -14.10
C GLN A 20 13.63 1.01 -13.13
N VAL A 21 12.38 0.53 -13.20
CA VAL A 21 11.95 -0.61 -12.37
C VAL A 21 12.74 -1.86 -12.72
N LEU A 22 12.94 -2.15 -14.01
CA LEU A 22 13.76 -3.31 -14.42
C LEU A 22 15.23 -3.13 -14.02
N HIS A 23 15.76 -1.93 -14.11
CA HIS A 23 17.10 -1.63 -13.61
C HIS A 23 17.25 -1.92 -12.12
N LEU A 24 16.31 -1.43 -11.30
CA LEU A 24 16.27 -1.69 -9.85
C LEU A 24 16.09 -3.19 -9.54
N ALA A 25 15.21 -3.87 -10.27
CA ALA A 25 15.01 -5.31 -10.12
C ALA A 25 16.29 -6.11 -10.42
N ASN A 26 17.06 -5.71 -11.43
CA ASN A 26 18.38 -6.31 -11.73
C ASN A 26 19.41 -6.08 -10.62
N GLN A 27 19.17 -5.11 -9.73
CA GLN A 27 19.98 -4.87 -8.53
C GLN A 27 19.45 -5.61 -7.30
N GLY A 28 18.42 -6.44 -7.45
CA GLY A 28 17.84 -7.25 -6.39
C GLY A 28 16.67 -6.61 -5.63
N VAL A 29 16.16 -5.46 -6.11
CA VAL A 29 14.96 -4.85 -5.53
C VAL A 29 13.73 -5.69 -5.87
N THR A 30 13.04 -6.18 -4.86
CA THR A 30 11.91 -7.08 -4.99
C THR A 30 10.58 -6.34 -5.23
N ILE A 31 9.53 -7.11 -5.56
CA ILE A 31 8.16 -6.58 -5.73
C ILE A 31 7.63 -5.93 -4.43
N ASN A 32 8.12 -6.35 -3.26
CA ASN A 32 7.71 -5.81 -1.97
C ASN A 32 8.43 -4.50 -1.61
N GLU A 33 9.53 -4.18 -2.28
CA GLU A 33 10.38 -3.03 -2.00
C GLU A 33 10.29 -1.93 -3.06
N ILE A 34 9.97 -2.29 -4.30
CA ILE A 34 10.06 -1.40 -5.46
C ILE A 34 9.27 -0.09 -5.29
N HIS A 35 8.13 -0.13 -4.62
CA HIS A 35 7.28 1.04 -4.39
C HIS A 35 7.90 2.06 -3.41
N ASN A 36 8.91 1.65 -2.62
CA ASN A 36 9.64 2.52 -1.70
C ASN A 36 10.89 3.15 -2.34
N VAL A 37 11.38 2.59 -3.44
CA VAL A 37 12.64 3.03 -4.08
C VAL A 37 12.46 3.60 -5.47
N TYR A 38 11.35 3.28 -6.16
CA TYR A 38 11.04 3.87 -7.45
C TYR A 38 10.50 5.30 -7.29
N GLU A 39 11.17 6.25 -7.94
CA GLU A 39 10.73 7.63 -7.97
C GLU A 39 10.47 8.10 -9.40
N VAL A 40 9.37 8.81 -9.60
CA VAL A 40 9.11 9.53 -10.86
C VAL A 40 10.05 10.72 -10.93
N PRO A 41 10.77 10.97 -12.06
CA PRO A 41 11.64 12.13 -12.20
C PRO A 41 10.90 13.46 -11.98
N LYS A 42 11.55 14.40 -11.29
CA LYS A 42 10.96 15.72 -10.98
C LYS A 42 10.44 16.46 -12.22
N SER A 43 11.12 16.29 -13.36
CA SER A 43 10.71 16.88 -14.65
C SER A 43 9.35 16.35 -15.16
N LEU A 44 8.95 15.16 -14.74
CA LEU A 44 7.67 14.54 -15.06
C LEU A 44 6.64 14.73 -13.93
N GLN A 45 7.05 14.70 -12.66
CA GLN A 45 6.17 14.94 -11.50
C GLN A 45 5.42 16.28 -11.58
N ASN A 46 6.09 17.32 -12.08
CA ASN A 46 5.51 18.67 -12.19
C ASN A 46 4.52 18.83 -13.35
N LYS A 47 4.34 17.79 -14.16
CA LYS A 47 3.40 17.83 -15.29
C LYS A 47 2.06 17.26 -14.85
N TRP A 48 1.01 18.07 -14.90
CA TRP A 48 -0.32 17.66 -14.45
C TRP A 48 -0.81 16.36 -15.14
N TYR A 49 -0.48 16.16 -16.40
CA TYR A 49 -0.86 14.98 -17.16
C TYR A 49 -0.03 13.72 -16.86
N CYS A 50 1.02 13.83 -16.04
CA CYS A 50 1.83 12.72 -15.56
C CYS A 50 1.49 12.28 -14.12
N ARG A 51 0.47 12.90 -13.50
CA ARG A 51 0.05 12.57 -12.13
C ARG A 51 -0.79 11.29 -12.08
N GLY A 52 -0.84 10.68 -10.90
CA GLY A 52 -1.49 9.40 -10.68
C GLY A 52 -3.01 9.47 -10.51
N TYR A 53 -3.75 9.87 -11.55
CA TYR A 53 -5.22 9.95 -11.49
C TYR A 53 -5.92 8.59 -11.66
N HIS A 54 -5.37 7.68 -12.46
CA HIS A 54 -5.95 6.36 -12.77
C HIS A 54 -5.05 5.19 -12.41
N GLY A 55 -3.90 5.46 -11.89
CA GLY A 55 -2.91 4.53 -11.38
C GLY A 55 -2.00 5.26 -10.43
N SER A 56 -1.11 4.56 -9.77
CA SER A 56 -0.10 5.19 -8.91
C SER A 56 1.28 4.62 -9.21
N PRO A 57 2.35 5.41 -9.03
CA PRO A 57 3.72 4.92 -9.20
C PRO A 57 4.00 3.66 -8.38
N GLU A 58 3.46 3.57 -7.17
CA GLU A 58 3.61 2.44 -6.24
C GLU A 58 3.03 1.14 -6.82
N HIS A 59 1.80 1.20 -7.36
CA HIS A 59 1.15 0.01 -7.93
C HIS A 59 1.71 -0.32 -9.32
N ASN A 60 1.96 0.69 -10.14
CA ASN A 60 2.44 0.50 -11.49
C ASN A 60 3.87 -0.06 -11.49
N SER A 61 4.74 0.37 -10.58
CA SER A 61 6.10 -0.20 -10.44
C SER A 61 6.05 -1.67 -10.02
N ARG A 62 5.16 -2.04 -9.08
CA ARG A 62 4.92 -3.47 -8.74
C ARG A 62 4.37 -4.24 -9.93
N GLY A 63 3.49 -3.62 -10.73
CA GLY A 63 2.96 -4.20 -11.95
C GLY A 63 4.04 -4.51 -12.99
N VAL A 64 5.07 -3.69 -13.12
CA VAL A 64 6.23 -3.97 -13.99
C VAL A 64 6.98 -5.20 -13.51
N ILE A 65 7.30 -5.30 -12.22
CA ILE A 65 7.96 -6.51 -11.67
C ILE A 65 7.09 -7.74 -11.88
N GLN A 66 5.79 -7.64 -11.55
CA GLN A 66 4.84 -8.75 -11.76
C GLN A 66 4.83 -9.24 -13.21
N ARG A 67 4.90 -8.31 -14.17
CA ARG A 67 4.89 -8.63 -15.61
C ARG A 67 6.11 -9.45 -16.04
N TYR A 68 7.30 -9.11 -15.55
CA TYR A 68 8.56 -9.67 -16.04
C TYR A 68 9.14 -10.77 -15.15
N LEU A 69 8.96 -10.68 -13.84
CA LEU A 69 9.58 -11.57 -12.85
C LEU A 69 8.57 -12.38 -12.04
N GLY A 70 7.29 -11.99 -12.06
CA GLY A 70 6.24 -12.63 -11.28
C GLY A 70 6.11 -12.05 -9.87
N PHE A 71 5.34 -12.73 -9.02
CA PHE A 71 4.93 -12.24 -7.70
C PHE A 71 5.88 -12.62 -6.56
N TRP A 72 6.75 -13.59 -6.77
CA TRP A 72 7.61 -14.09 -5.69
C TRP A 72 8.80 -13.15 -5.46
N ASP A 73 9.03 -12.82 -4.20
CA ASP A 73 10.07 -11.91 -3.73
C ASP A 73 11.42 -12.59 -3.44
N ALA A 74 11.60 -13.84 -3.88
CA ALA A 74 12.77 -14.69 -3.62
C ALA A 74 13.02 -15.03 -2.13
N ASN A 75 12.09 -14.72 -1.23
CA ASN A 75 12.18 -15.11 0.16
C ASN A 75 11.48 -16.47 0.37
N PRO A 76 12.17 -17.53 0.82
CA PRO A 76 11.56 -18.84 1.04
C PRO A 76 10.37 -18.84 2.00
N THR A 77 10.29 -17.92 2.95
CA THR A 77 9.14 -17.80 3.88
C THR A 77 7.83 -17.46 3.18
N THR A 78 7.89 -16.85 1.99
CA THR A 78 6.72 -16.51 1.17
C THR A 78 6.30 -17.60 0.19
N LEU A 79 7.05 -18.73 0.11
CA LEU A 79 6.67 -19.87 -0.74
C LEU A 79 5.47 -20.63 -0.19
N ILE A 80 5.39 -20.77 1.14
CA ILE A 80 4.27 -21.44 1.83
C ILE A 80 3.77 -20.48 2.93
N PRO A 81 3.13 -19.36 2.55
CA PRO A 81 2.67 -18.37 3.52
C PRO A 81 1.47 -18.90 4.30
N LYS A 82 1.41 -18.60 5.59
CA LYS A 82 0.17 -18.74 6.36
C LYS A 82 -0.86 -17.72 5.86
N SER A 83 -2.14 -18.07 5.93
CA SER A 83 -3.19 -17.08 5.73
C SER A 83 -3.10 -15.93 6.76
N PRO A 84 -3.64 -14.74 6.47
CA PRO A 84 -3.69 -13.67 7.46
C PRO A 84 -4.36 -14.10 8.76
N ALA A 85 -5.47 -14.85 8.71
CA ALA A 85 -6.18 -15.35 9.88
C ALA A 85 -5.34 -16.36 10.70
N ASP A 86 -4.59 -17.24 10.04
CA ASP A 86 -3.75 -18.24 10.73
C ASP A 86 -2.47 -17.64 11.33
N SER A 87 -1.99 -16.54 10.79
CA SER A 87 -0.77 -15.88 11.26
C SER A 87 -1.02 -14.83 12.34
N ALA A 88 -2.15 -14.14 12.28
CA ALA A 88 -2.46 -13.01 13.14
C ALA A 88 -2.43 -13.31 14.64
N PRO A 89 -2.93 -14.46 15.16
CA PRO A 89 -2.88 -14.76 16.60
C PRO A 89 -1.46 -14.74 17.16
N LEU A 90 -0.48 -15.28 16.44
CA LEU A 90 0.92 -15.25 16.87
C LEU A 90 1.47 -13.82 16.95
N TYR A 91 1.14 -12.97 15.96
CA TYR A 91 1.55 -11.57 15.98
C TYR A 91 0.92 -10.82 17.16
N VAL A 92 -0.37 -11.03 17.42
CA VAL A 92 -1.08 -10.40 18.56
C VAL A 92 -0.46 -10.81 19.89
N GLU A 93 -0.15 -12.11 20.07
CA GLU A 93 0.56 -12.61 21.26
C GLU A 93 1.91 -11.93 21.43
N MET A 94 2.74 -11.91 20.37
CA MET A 94 4.09 -11.33 20.40
C MET A 94 4.09 -9.82 20.63
N MET A 95 3.05 -9.11 20.17
CA MET A 95 2.88 -7.67 20.42
C MET A 95 2.32 -7.37 21.83
N GLY A 96 2.00 -8.39 22.61
CA GLY A 96 1.54 -8.25 23.99
C GLY A 96 0.06 -8.12 24.18
N GLY A 97 -0.73 -8.58 23.20
CA GLY A 97 -2.19 -8.69 23.27
C GLY A 97 -2.96 -7.47 22.77
N ALA A 98 -4.28 -7.65 22.69
CA ALA A 98 -5.20 -6.68 22.09
C ALA A 98 -5.12 -5.27 22.71
N GLU A 99 -5.08 -5.16 24.04
CA GLU A 99 -5.07 -3.86 24.72
C GLU A 99 -3.86 -3.00 24.33
N LYS A 100 -2.66 -3.63 24.25
CA LYS A 100 -1.44 -2.92 23.83
C LYS A 100 -1.50 -2.48 22.36
N ILE A 101 -2.05 -3.32 21.50
CA ILE A 101 -2.20 -3.01 20.09
C ILE A 101 -3.19 -1.87 19.90
N LEU A 102 -4.33 -1.88 20.60
CA LEU A 102 -5.32 -0.80 20.55
C LEU A 102 -4.73 0.54 21.05
N ALA A 103 -4.02 0.51 22.18
CA ALA A 103 -3.38 1.70 22.74
C ALA A 103 -2.33 2.26 21.76
N ARG A 104 -1.46 1.40 21.20
CA ARG A 104 -0.43 1.83 20.25
C ARG A 104 -1.03 2.27 18.91
N GLY A 105 -2.05 1.58 18.41
CA GLY A 105 -2.78 1.95 17.20
C GLY A 105 -3.38 3.35 17.29
N ARG A 106 -4.04 3.68 18.42
CA ARG A 106 -4.56 5.01 18.68
C ARG A 106 -3.45 6.07 18.69
N GLN A 107 -2.37 5.81 19.39
CA GLN A 107 -1.21 6.71 19.42
C GLN A 107 -0.65 6.97 18.01
N LEU A 108 -0.51 5.93 17.18
CA LEU A 108 -0.03 6.06 15.80
C LEU A 108 -0.97 6.91 14.93
N ILE A 109 -2.28 6.77 15.13
CA ILE A 109 -3.29 7.60 14.44
C ILE A 109 -3.14 9.07 14.88
N ASP A 110 -3.00 9.32 16.18
CA ASP A 110 -2.82 10.67 16.73
C ASP A 110 -1.50 11.32 16.25
N GLU A 111 -0.46 10.51 16.02
CA GLU A 111 0.83 10.91 15.44
C GLU A 111 0.76 11.12 13.90
N GLY A 112 -0.36 10.81 13.23
CA GLY A 112 -0.50 10.85 11.77
C GLY A 112 0.21 9.70 11.04
N ARG A 113 0.62 8.66 11.75
CA ARG A 113 1.32 7.46 11.23
C ARG A 113 0.33 6.37 10.85
N TYR A 114 -0.57 6.70 9.93
CA TYR A 114 -1.71 5.85 9.59
C TYR A 114 -1.31 4.48 9.01
N LEU A 115 -0.29 4.42 8.14
CA LEU A 115 0.20 3.16 7.59
C LEU A 115 0.75 2.23 8.67
N ASP A 116 1.51 2.77 9.64
CA ASP A 116 2.00 1.98 10.77
C ASP A 116 0.85 1.47 11.65
N ALA A 117 -0.19 2.30 11.84
CA ALA A 117 -1.40 1.89 12.55
C ALA A 117 -2.09 0.72 11.83
N THR A 118 -2.19 0.76 10.50
CA THR A 118 -2.81 -0.34 9.74
C THR A 118 -2.04 -1.65 9.87
N GLU A 119 -0.71 -1.63 9.94
CA GLU A 119 0.12 -2.84 10.09
C GLU A 119 -0.24 -3.65 11.34
N ILE A 120 -0.43 -2.97 12.48
CA ILE A 120 -0.71 -3.65 13.75
C ILE A 120 -2.19 -3.91 13.97
N LEU A 121 -3.07 -2.94 13.64
CA LEU A 121 -4.51 -3.08 13.82
C LEU A 121 -5.11 -4.15 12.91
N ASN A 122 -4.63 -4.27 11.67
CA ASN A 122 -5.07 -5.32 10.76
C ASN A 122 -4.78 -6.73 11.31
N LYS A 123 -3.66 -6.93 12.02
CA LYS A 123 -3.37 -8.20 12.71
C LYS A 123 -4.40 -8.48 13.80
N LEU A 124 -4.76 -7.46 14.58
CA LEU A 124 -5.77 -7.62 15.63
C LEU A 124 -7.15 -7.93 15.06
N VAL A 125 -7.58 -7.27 13.99
CA VAL A 125 -8.86 -7.55 13.32
C VAL A 125 -8.92 -8.98 12.79
N TYR A 126 -7.83 -9.51 12.21
CA TYR A 126 -7.78 -10.90 11.77
C TYR A 126 -7.77 -11.91 12.91
N ALA A 127 -7.11 -11.59 14.04
CA ALA A 127 -7.06 -12.48 15.20
C ALA A 127 -8.38 -12.47 16.00
N GLU A 128 -9.03 -11.32 16.07
CA GLU A 128 -10.25 -11.07 16.83
C GLU A 128 -11.32 -10.39 15.94
N PRO A 129 -11.95 -11.12 15.01
CA PRO A 129 -12.86 -10.52 14.02
C PRO A 129 -14.15 -9.93 14.64
N GLN A 130 -14.41 -10.20 15.93
CA GLN A 130 -15.53 -9.60 16.67
C GLN A 130 -15.12 -8.37 17.50
N ASN A 131 -13.83 -7.98 17.48
CA ASN A 131 -13.34 -6.82 18.22
C ASN A 131 -13.69 -5.52 17.49
N GLN A 132 -14.84 -4.95 17.84
CA GLN A 132 -15.36 -3.75 17.17
C GLN A 132 -14.43 -2.55 17.36
N GLN A 133 -13.79 -2.41 18.51
CA GLN A 133 -12.85 -1.31 18.76
C GLN A 133 -11.64 -1.37 17.82
N ALA A 134 -11.14 -2.57 17.52
CA ALA A 134 -10.05 -2.74 16.57
C ALA A 134 -10.50 -2.39 15.14
N LYS A 135 -11.71 -2.80 14.75
CA LYS A 135 -12.30 -2.45 13.46
C LYS A 135 -12.49 -0.94 13.31
N ASP A 136 -13.00 -0.28 14.33
CA ASP A 136 -13.25 1.16 14.29
C ASP A 136 -11.93 1.94 14.14
N LEU A 137 -10.89 1.59 14.91
CA LEU A 137 -9.57 2.22 14.79
C LEU A 137 -8.90 1.96 13.43
N LEU A 138 -9.04 0.72 12.90
CA LEU A 138 -8.51 0.43 11.57
C LEU A 138 -9.27 1.20 10.50
N ALA A 139 -10.59 1.35 10.63
CA ALA A 139 -11.41 2.16 9.75
C ALA A 139 -11.01 3.64 9.78
N ASP A 140 -10.74 4.20 10.97
CA ASP A 140 -10.25 5.56 11.10
C ASP A 140 -8.92 5.76 10.34
N ALA A 141 -7.97 4.83 10.50
CA ALA A 141 -6.71 4.87 9.77
C ALA A 141 -6.93 4.77 8.24
N PHE A 142 -7.81 3.87 7.78
CA PHE A 142 -8.15 3.74 6.37
C PHE A 142 -8.78 5.00 5.79
N GLU A 143 -9.69 5.64 6.50
CA GLU A 143 -10.28 6.91 6.06
C GLU A 143 -9.22 8.00 5.89
N GLN A 144 -8.31 8.15 6.86
CA GLN A 144 -7.24 9.13 6.77
C GLN A 144 -6.31 8.87 5.57
N ILE A 145 -5.93 7.62 5.33
CA ILE A 145 -5.14 7.25 4.16
C ILE A 145 -5.92 7.52 2.88
N GLY A 146 -7.19 7.12 2.82
CA GLY A 146 -8.05 7.27 1.64
C GLY A 146 -8.20 8.74 1.24
N TYR A 147 -8.53 9.63 2.19
CA TYR A 147 -8.70 11.06 1.90
C TYR A 147 -7.41 11.76 1.44
N GLN A 148 -6.24 11.21 1.73
CA GLN A 148 -4.96 11.73 1.26
C GLN A 148 -4.58 11.25 -0.14
N GLN A 149 -5.33 10.31 -0.74
CA GLN A 149 -5.02 9.79 -2.07
C GLN A 149 -5.63 10.63 -3.19
N GLU A 150 -4.81 10.96 -4.18
CA GLU A 150 -5.27 11.60 -5.41
C GLU A 150 -5.97 10.59 -6.35
N ASN A 151 -5.45 9.38 -6.43
CA ASN A 151 -5.99 8.31 -7.24
C ASN A 151 -7.34 7.83 -6.69
N PRO A 152 -8.46 7.93 -7.45
CA PRO A 152 -9.78 7.54 -6.97
C PRO A 152 -9.91 6.03 -6.70
N GLY A 153 -9.23 5.18 -7.46
CA GLY A 153 -9.24 3.73 -7.22
C GLY A 153 -8.63 3.38 -5.86
N LEU A 154 -7.46 3.95 -5.57
CA LEU A 154 -6.79 3.77 -4.27
C LEU A 154 -7.60 4.40 -3.14
N ARG A 155 -8.05 5.65 -3.31
CA ARG A 155 -8.93 6.33 -2.35
C ARG A 155 -10.14 5.48 -1.99
N ASN A 156 -10.89 5.04 -3.01
CA ASN A 156 -12.14 4.32 -2.80
C ASN A 156 -11.92 2.93 -2.20
N SER A 157 -10.78 2.27 -2.46
CA SER A 157 -10.45 1.01 -1.82
C SER A 157 -10.29 1.17 -0.30
N PHE A 158 -9.60 2.23 0.15
CA PHE A 158 -9.49 2.51 1.58
C PHE A 158 -10.83 2.93 2.20
N LEU A 159 -11.60 3.79 1.55
CA LEU A 159 -12.90 4.25 2.07
C LEU A 159 -13.94 3.12 2.10
N ALA A 160 -13.95 2.22 1.11
CA ALA A 160 -14.79 1.04 1.11
C ALA A 160 -14.39 0.08 2.25
N GLY A 161 -13.11 -0.19 2.43
CA GLY A 161 -12.62 -1.01 3.55
C GLY A 161 -13.00 -0.43 4.93
N ALA A 162 -12.94 0.89 5.08
CA ALA A 162 -13.39 1.55 6.31
C ALA A 162 -14.91 1.36 6.55
N TYR A 163 -15.69 1.49 5.49
CA TYR A 163 -17.14 1.26 5.56
C TYR A 163 -17.48 -0.19 5.92
N GLU A 164 -16.83 -1.16 5.27
CA GLU A 164 -17.02 -2.59 5.53
C GLU A 164 -16.70 -2.96 6.99
N LEU A 165 -15.59 -2.45 7.54
CA LEU A 165 -15.21 -2.68 8.93
C LEU A 165 -16.26 -2.19 9.93
N ARG A 166 -16.91 -1.05 9.68
CA ARG A 166 -17.95 -0.49 10.55
C ARG A 166 -19.32 -1.14 10.33
N SER A 167 -19.62 -1.58 9.11
CA SER A 167 -20.92 -2.16 8.75
C SER A 167 -21.03 -3.65 9.07
N GLY A 168 -19.92 -4.32 9.34
CA GLY A 168 -19.91 -5.76 9.61
C GLY A 168 -20.13 -6.64 8.37
N ILE A 169 -19.81 -6.09 7.18
CA ILE A 169 -19.92 -6.79 5.89
C ILE A 169 -18.62 -7.54 5.63
#